data_36e19eacae1bfec42cfc9a8b905f513a
#
_entry.id   36e19eacae1bfec42cfc9a8b905f513a
#
_cell.length_a   1.000
_cell.length_b   1.000
_cell.length_c   1.000
_cell.angle_alpha   90.00
_cell.angle_beta   90.00
_cell.angle_gamma   90.00
#
_symmetry.space_group_name_H-M   'P 1'
#
loop_
_entity.id
_entity.type
_entity.pdbx_description
1 polymer ?
#
loop_
_entity_poly.entity_id
_entity_poly.type
_entity_poly.pdbx_seq_one_letter_code
_entity_poly.pdbx_strand_id
1 'polypeptide(L)'
;MRPTPESCFHLTVEIVLEIHAGAIARFGGSPGIRDRALLESAVAAPQASWRGKSTYADSVEIAAAYLFFLCRNHPFVDGNKRAAFGACLVFLRLNHCSPRPDGPEWEDLVLAVAAGHLDREQTTRRLRTLVD
;
A
#
# COMPACT_ATOMS: atom_id res chain seq x y z
N MET A 1 18.90 1.62 -8.73
CA MET A 1 18.20 2.79 -9.33
C MET A 1 16.70 2.54 -9.31
N ARG A 2 15.95 3.52 -8.85
CA ARG A 2 14.49 3.41 -8.82
C ARG A 2 13.92 3.53 -10.23
N PRO A 3 12.90 2.72 -10.59
CA PRO A 3 12.22 2.88 -11.87
C PRO A 3 11.43 4.19 -11.92
N THR A 4 11.09 4.62 -13.13
CA THR A 4 10.14 5.74 -13.30
C THR A 4 8.75 5.27 -12.85
N PRO A 5 7.82 6.19 -12.55
CA PRO A 5 6.46 5.77 -12.18
C PRO A 5 5.78 4.95 -13.28
N GLU A 6 6.12 5.19 -14.55
CA GLU A 6 5.55 4.43 -15.67
C GLU A 6 6.16 3.05 -15.85
N SER A 7 7.37 2.81 -15.34
CA SER A 7 8.10 1.55 -15.53
C SER A 7 8.18 0.70 -14.27
N CYS A 8 7.54 1.11 -13.18
CA CYS A 8 7.57 0.34 -11.93
C CYS A 8 6.75 -0.95 -12.04
N PHE A 9 7.10 -1.93 -11.20
CA PHE A 9 6.37 -3.18 -11.07
C PHE A 9 5.21 -2.98 -10.12
N HIS A 10 3.98 -3.14 -10.61
CA HIS A 10 2.78 -3.00 -9.81
C HIS A 10 2.37 -4.30 -9.14
N LEU A 11 1.63 -4.18 -8.06
CA LEU A 11 1.00 -5.32 -7.40
C LEU A 11 -0.27 -5.71 -8.15
N THR A 12 -0.59 -7.00 -8.12
CA THR A 12 -1.85 -7.54 -8.63
C THR A 12 -2.77 -7.83 -7.45
N VAL A 13 -4.05 -8.05 -7.74
CA VAL A 13 -5.00 -8.49 -6.71
C VAL A 13 -4.52 -9.79 -6.06
N GLU A 14 -3.99 -10.72 -6.85
CA GLU A 14 -3.49 -12.01 -6.36
C GLU A 14 -2.34 -11.82 -5.38
N ILE A 15 -1.40 -10.91 -5.68
CA ILE A 15 -0.29 -10.60 -4.77
C ILE A 15 -0.81 -10.01 -3.46
N VAL A 16 -1.77 -9.09 -3.53
CA VAL A 16 -2.35 -8.49 -2.32
C VAL A 16 -3.08 -9.54 -1.48
N LEU A 17 -3.77 -10.49 -2.15
CA LEU A 17 -4.41 -11.61 -1.46
C LEU A 17 -3.39 -12.50 -0.74
N GLU A 18 -2.24 -12.76 -1.36
CA GLU A 18 -1.18 -13.54 -0.72
C GLU A 18 -0.58 -12.79 0.48
N ILE A 19 -0.38 -11.47 0.35
CA ILE A 19 0.11 -10.64 1.45
C ILE A 19 -0.86 -10.70 2.63
N HIS A 20 -2.15 -10.57 2.36
CA HIS A 20 -3.19 -10.65 3.39
C HIS A 20 -3.23 -12.03 4.05
N ALA A 21 -3.21 -13.09 3.25
CA ALA A 21 -3.22 -14.47 3.78
C ALA A 21 -2.01 -14.71 4.68
N GLY A 22 -0.83 -14.23 4.28
CA GLY A 22 0.38 -14.33 5.09
C GLY A 22 0.27 -13.58 6.41
N ALA A 23 -0.35 -12.40 6.40
CA ALA A 23 -0.56 -11.61 7.60
C ALA A 23 -1.52 -12.31 8.58
N ILE A 24 -2.62 -12.87 8.07
CA ILE A 24 -3.57 -13.63 8.88
C ILE A 24 -2.90 -14.86 9.49
N ALA A 25 -2.11 -15.59 8.70
CA ALA A 25 -1.41 -16.79 9.18
C ALA A 25 -0.41 -16.45 10.29
N ARG A 26 0.29 -15.33 10.16
CA ARG A 26 1.36 -14.96 11.10
C ARG A 26 0.84 -14.27 12.35
N PHE A 27 -0.15 -13.39 12.22
CA PHE A 27 -0.61 -12.53 13.31
C PHE A 27 -2.00 -12.88 13.83
N GLY A 28 -2.70 -13.80 13.16
CA GLY A 28 -4.08 -14.14 13.50
C GLY A 28 -5.08 -13.21 12.83
N GLY A 29 -6.34 -13.48 13.08
CA GLY A 29 -7.46 -12.75 12.53
C GLY A 29 -8.32 -13.60 11.64
N SER A 30 -9.43 -13.05 11.17
CA SER A 30 -10.38 -13.77 10.32
C SER A 30 -10.01 -13.62 8.85
N PRO A 31 -9.91 -14.73 8.10
CA PRO A 31 -9.68 -14.65 6.66
C PRO A 31 -10.92 -14.17 5.92
N GLY A 32 -10.76 -13.81 4.67
CA GLY A 32 -11.87 -13.51 3.79
C GLY A 32 -11.89 -12.08 3.30
N ILE A 33 -12.54 -11.93 2.15
CA ILE A 33 -12.74 -10.64 1.49
C ILE A 33 -14.10 -10.11 1.93
N ARG A 34 -14.13 -8.86 2.42
CA ARG A 34 -15.38 -8.16 2.75
C ARG A 34 -16.06 -7.63 1.49
N ASP A 35 -15.26 -7.06 0.59
CA ASP A 35 -15.77 -6.45 -0.64
C ASP A 35 -14.72 -6.55 -1.74
N ARG A 36 -14.98 -7.44 -2.70
CA ARG A 36 -14.06 -7.70 -3.82
C ARG A 36 -13.89 -6.48 -4.73
N ALA A 37 -14.95 -5.77 -5.00
CA ALA A 37 -14.89 -4.58 -5.86
C ALA A 37 -14.03 -3.48 -5.23
N LEU A 38 -14.12 -3.30 -3.91
CA LEU A 38 -13.27 -2.35 -3.19
C LEU A 38 -11.81 -2.79 -3.16
N LEU A 39 -11.55 -4.10 -3.13
CA LEU A 39 -10.18 -4.62 -3.25
C LEU A 39 -9.61 -4.31 -4.64
N GLU A 40 -10.35 -4.62 -5.69
CA GLU A 40 -9.93 -4.35 -7.06
C GLU A 40 -9.70 -2.85 -7.29
N SER A 41 -10.56 -2.00 -6.76
CA SER A 41 -10.43 -0.55 -6.84
C SER A 41 -9.15 -0.06 -6.13
N ALA A 42 -8.86 -0.59 -4.94
CA ALA A 42 -7.67 -0.19 -4.17
C ALA A 42 -6.37 -0.59 -4.88
N VAL A 43 -6.38 -1.71 -5.62
CA VAL A 43 -5.21 -2.18 -6.38
C VAL A 43 -5.08 -1.41 -7.70
N ALA A 44 -6.18 -1.00 -8.30
CA ALA A 44 -6.17 -0.24 -9.55
C ALA A 44 -5.77 1.23 -9.35
N ALA A 45 -6.19 1.87 -8.28
CA ALA A 45 -5.96 3.29 -8.04
C ALA A 45 -4.48 3.71 -8.11
N PRO A 46 -3.54 2.95 -7.52
CA PRO A 46 -2.11 3.30 -7.61
C PRO A 46 -1.54 3.19 -9.03
N GLN A 47 -2.25 2.57 -9.95
CA GLN A 47 -1.83 2.39 -11.34
C GLN A 47 -2.44 3.43 -12.28
N ALA A 48 -3.16 4.41 -11.74
CA ALA A 48 -3.83 5.43 -12.53
C ALA A 48 -2.85 6.18 -13.42
N SER A 49 -3.23 6.35 -14.69
CA SER A 49 -2.41 7.04 -15.67
C SER A 49 -3.29 7.77 -16.68
N TRP A 50 -2.67 8.72 -17.37
CA TRP A 50 -3.33 9.47 -18.44
C TRP A 50 -2.34 9.61 -19.58
N ARG A 51 -2.71 9.13 -20.78
CA ARG A 51 -1.89 9.19 -21.98
C ARG A 51 -0.47 8.66 -21.75
N GLY A 52 -0.36 7.52 -21.07
CA GLY A 52 0.92 6.87 -20.80
C GLY A 52 1.74 7.47 -19.66
N LYS A 53 1.20 8.47 -18.97
CA LYS A 53 1.86 9.09 -17.82
C LYS A 53 1.14 8.76 -16.54
N SER A 54 1.90 8.31 -15.55
CA SER A 54 1.36 8.02 -14.23
C SER A 54 0.78 9.28 -13.60
N THR A 55 -0.31 9.11 -12.85
CA THR A 55 -0.88 10.16 -12.01
C THR A 55 0.09 10.57 -10.89
N TYR A 56 1.00 9.68 -10.53
CA TYR A 56 1.92 9.85 -9.41
C TYR A 56 3.31 10.26 -9.89
N ALA A 57 4.02 11.02 -9.06
CA ALA A 57 5.31 11.59 -9.44
C ALA A 57 6.44 10.58 -9.40
N ASP A 58 6.40 9.62 -8.47
CA ASP A 58 7.47 8.64 -8.28
C ASP A 58 6.98 7.39 -7.55
N SER A 59 7.88 6.42 -7.36
CA SER A 59 7.57 5.14 -6.72
C SER A 59 7.13 5.30 -5.27
N VAL A 60 7.63 6.29 -4.55
CA VAL A 60 7.24 6.49 -3.14
C VAL A 60 5.79 6.97 -3.07
N GLU A 61 5.40 7.86 -3.96
CA GLU A 61 4.00 8.32 -4.02
C GLU A 61 3.06 7.16 -4.39
N ILE A 62 3.47 6.27 -5.30
CA ILE A 62 2.70 5.08 -5.66
C ILE A 62 2.58 4.15 -4.46
N ALA A 63 3.66 3.92 -3.71
CA ALA A 63 3.63 3.09 -2.51
C ALA A 63 2.65 3.66 -1.47
N ALA A 64 2.66 4.98 -1.30
CA ALA A 64 1.72 5.66 -0.42
C ALA A 64 0.27 5.47 -0.90
N ALA A 65 0.04 5.43 -2.20
CA ALA A 65 -1.28 5.18 -2.76
C ALA A 65 -1.78 3.76 -2.43
N TYR A 66 -0.93 2.74 -2.54
CA TYR A 66 -1.31 1.39 -2.11
C TYR A 66 -1.70 1.37 -0.64
N LEU A 67 -0.88 1.96 0.22
CA LEU A 67 -1.17 2.04 1.66
C LEU A 67 -2.50 2.76 1.91
N PHE A 68 -2.67 3.91 1.30
CA PHE A 68 -3.84 4.77 1.50
C PHE A 68 -5.13 4.08 1.04
N PHE A 69 -5.17 3.58 -0.19
CA PHE A 69 -6.40 3.02 -0.75
C PHE A 69 -6.77 1.68 -0.11
N LEU A 70 -5.81 0.85 0.25
CA LEU A 70 -6.11 -0.40 0.95
C LEU A 70 -6.65 -0.14 2.36
N CYS A 71 -6.13 0.85 3.07
CA CYS A 71 -6.70 1.26 4.35
C CYS A 71 -8.10 1.85 4.18
N ARG A 72 -8.26 2.78 3.24
CA ARG A 72 -9.52 3.49 3.04
C ARG A 72 -10.66 2.57 2.61
N ASN A 73 -10.40 1.68 1.67
CA ASN A 73 -11.42 0.80 1.11
C ASN A 73 -11.79 -0.35 2.04
N HIS A 74 -10.93 -0.70 2.98
CA HIS A 74 -11.19 -1.74 3.96
C HIS A 74 -11.74 -3.02 3.33
N PRO A 75 -11.02 -3.62 2.33
CA PRO A 75 -11.59 -4.69 1.50
C PRO A 75 -11.69 -6.05 2.16
N PHE A 76 -10.97 -6.28 3.26
CA PHE A 76 -10.95 -7.56 3.94
C PHE A 76 -11.85 -7.57 5.17
N VAL A 77 -12.24 -8.75 5.60
CA VAL A 77 -13.00 -8.91 6.86
C VAL A 77 -12.15 -8.45 8.04
N ASP A 78 -10.85 -8.78 8.02
CA ASP A 78 -9.91 -8.46 9.09
C ASP A 78 -8.52 -8.29 8.49
N GLY A 79 -7.59 -7.69 9.23
CA GLY A 79 -6.20 -7.56 8.81
C GLY A 79 -5.94 -6.51 7.74
N ASN A 80 -6.82 -5.54 7.56
CA ASN A 80 -6.66 -4.49 6.54
C ASN A 80 -5.41 -3.64 6.74
N LYS A 81 -5.10 -3.23 7.96
CA LYS A 81 -3.90 -2.43 8.25
C LYS A 81 -2.62 -3.19 7.92
N ARG A 82 -2.57 -4.47 8.28
CA ARG A 82 -1.40 -5.31 7.99
C ARG A 82 -1.24 -5.58 6.51
N ALA A 83 -2.33 -5.83 5.81
CA ALA A 83 -2.31 -6.02 4.36
C ALA A 83 -1.85 -4.74 3.64
N ALA A 84 -2.35 -3.59 4.05
CA ALA A 84 -1.97 -2.30 3.48
C ALA A 84 -0.49 -1.99 3.71
N PHE A 85 -0.01 -2.21 4.92
CA PHE A 85 1.41 -2.04 5.26
C PHE A 85 2.28 -3.01 4.45
N GLY A 86 1.90 -4.29 4.42
CA GLY A 86 2.63 -5.30 3.65
C GLY A 86 2.69 -4.98 2.16
N ALA A 87 1.59 -4.52 1.58
CA ALA A 87 1.55 -4.12 0.18
C ALA A 87 2.50 -2.94 -0.10
N CYS A 88 2.49 -1.95 0.78
CA CYS A 88 3.40 -0.81 0.68
C CYS A 88 4.87 -1.25 0.69
N LEU A 89 5.25 -2.11 1.64
CA LEU A 89 6.62 -2.62 1.75
C LEU A 89 7.02 -3.45 0.54
N VAL A 90 6.16 -4.35 0.09
CA VAL A 90 6.45 -5.22 -1.08
C VAL A 90 6.63 -4.36 -2.31
N PHE A 91 5.75 -3.38 -2.54
CA PHE A 91 5.89 -2.47 -3.67
C PHE A 91 7.22 -1.72 -3.63
N LEU A 92 7.58 -1.15 -2.48
CA LEU A 92 8.84 -0.43 -2.33
C LEU A 92 10.04 -1.31 -2.68
N ARG A 93 10.09 -2.52 -2.12
CA ARG A 93 11.21 -3.44 -2.36
C ARG A 93 11.29 -3.91 -3.80
N LEU A 94 10.15 -4.20 -4.43
CA LEU A 94 10.10 -4.59 -5.85
C LEU A 94 10.66 -3.48 -6.75
N ASN A 95 10.55 -2.24 -6.33
CA ASN A 95 10.92 -1.09 -7.14
C ASN A 95 12.20 -0.39 -6.64
N HIS A 96 13.07 -1.14 -5.99
CA HIS A 96 14.41 -0.69 -5.55
C HIS A 96 14.37 0.50 -4.57
N CYS A 97 13.30 0.63 -3.81
CA CYS A 97 13.23 1.57 -2.71
C CYS A 97 13.52 0.82 -1.41
N SER A 98 14.28 1.43 -0.52
CA SER A 98 14.68 0.81 0.73
C SER A 98 13.87 1.38 1.90
N PRO A 99 12.83 0.67 2.35
CA PRO A 99 12.09 1.12 3.53
C PRO A 99 12.96 0.97 4.77
N ARG A 100 12.82 1.92 5.70
CA ARG A 100 13.46 1.80 6.99
C ARG A 100 12.90 0.62 7.77
N PRO A 101 13.65 0.05 8.73
CA PRO A 101 13.16 -1.07 9.53
C PRO A 101 11.83 -0.77 10.20
N ASP A 102 11.02 -1.82 10.38
CA ASP A 102 9.75 -1.71 11.09
C ASP A 102 9.96 -1.12 12.49
N GLY A 103 9.01 -0.33 12.93
CA GLY A 103 9.09 0.35 14.21
C GLY A 103 7.93 1.29 14.46
N PRO A 104 8.01 2.09 15.54
CA PRO A 104 6.91 2.96 15.95
C PRO A 104 6.45 3.96 14.88
N GLU A 105 7.37 4.48 14.06
CA GLU A 105 7.02 5.44 13.02
C GLU A 105 6.13 4.81 11.95
N TRP A 106 6.39 3.56 11.59
CA TRP A 106 5.54 2.81 10.65
C TRP A 106 4.17 2.56 11.26
N GLU A 107 4.12 2.13 12.52
CA GLU A 107 2.85 1.92 13.22
C GLU A 107 2.02 3.19 13.26
N ASP A 108 2.64 4.31 13.64
CA ASP A 108 1.96 5.60 13.72
C ASP A 108 1.39 6.03 12.36
N LEU A 109 2.16 5.83 11.29
CA LEU A 109 1.70 6.14 9.94
C LEU A 109 0.48 5.30 9.55
N VAL A 110 0.57 3.99 9.70
CA VAL A 110 -0.51 3.07 9.31
C VAL A 110 -1.77 3.34 10.11
N LEU A 111 -1.64 3.54 11.43
CA LEU A 111 -2.77 3.85 12.30
C LEU A 111 -3.44 5.17 11.91
N ALA A 112 -2.65 6.20 11.60
CA ALA A 112 -3.18 7.50 11.21
C ALA A 112 -3.93 7.43 9.87
N VAL A 113 -3.40 6.68 8.91
CA VAL A 113 -4.06 6.47 7.62
C VAL A 113 -5.38 5.70 7.81
N ALA A 114 -5.32 4.61 8.57
CA ALA A 114 -6.49 3.76 8.80
C ALA A 114 -7.59 4.50 9.57
N ALA A 115 -7.22 5.42 10.46
CA ALA A 115 -8.16 6.23 11.22
C ALA A 115 -8.75 7.41 10.41
N GLY A 116 -8.27 7.62 9.19
CA GLY A 116 -8.75 8.71 8.34
C GLY A 116 -8.16 10.08 8.69
N HIS A 117 -7.05 10.13 9.43
CA HIS A 117 -6.40 11.37 9.84
C HIS A 117 -5.48 11.96 8.76
N LEU A 118 -5.10 11.17 7.76
CA LEU A 118 -4.20 11.60 6.69
C LEU A 118 -4.88 11.37 5.35
N ASP A 119 -4.80 12.37 4.46
CA ASP A 119 -5.17 12.18 3.06
C ASP A 119 -4.00 11.53 2.30
N ARG A 120 -4.18 11.32 0.98
CA ARG A 120 -3.15 10.66 0.17
C ARG A 120 -1.84 11.47 0.13
N GLU A 121 -1.93 12.78 0.01
CA GLU A 121 -0.74 13.64 -0.05
C GLU A 121 0.01 13.65 1.28
N GLN A 122 -0.71 13.74 2.38
CA GLN A 122 -0.13 13.69 3.72
C GLN A 122 0.51 12.32 3.99
N THR A 123 -0.14 11.25 3.53
CA THR A 123 0.42 9.89 3.61
C THR A 123 1.75 9.82 2.86
N THR A 124 1.80 10.38 1.65
CA THR A 124 3.03 10.41 0.86
C THR A 124 4.15 11.16 1.59
N ARG A 125 3.86 12.33 2.12
CA ARG A 125 4.88 13.12 2.83
C ARG A 125 5.45 12.36 4.03
N ARG A 126 4.60 11.71 4.80
CA ARG A 126 5.06 10.92 5.95
C ARG A 126 5.84 9.68 5.52
N LEU A 127 5.38 9.00 4.47
CA LEU A 127 6.09 7.84 3.96
C LEU A 127 7.49 8.18 3.49
N ARG A 128 7.69 9.35 2.87
CA ARG A 128 9.03 9.75 2.39
C ARG A 128 10.07 9.79 3.50
N THR A 129 9.67 10.04 4.73
CA THR A 129 10.61 10.05 5.87
C THR A 129 11.02 8.63 6.29
N LEU A 130 10.33 7.62 5.81
CA LEU A 130 10.56 6.21 6.18
C LEU A 130 11.19 5.40 5.03
N VAL A 131 11.59 6.06 3.95
CA VAL A 131 12.21 5.42 2.78
C VAL A 131 13.52 6.12 2.49
N ASP A 132 14.58 5.34 2.37
CA ASP A 132 15.91 5.84 2.02
C ASP A 132 16.08 6.06 0.52
#